data_28d26ceea909aa4a5cf6391db614ee6b
#
_entry.id   28d26ceea909aa4a5cf6391db614ee6b
#
_cell.length_a   1.000
_cell.length_b   1.000
_cell.length_c   1.000
_cell.angle_alpha   90.00
_cell.angle_beta   90.00
_cell.angle_gamma   90.00
#
_symmetry.space_group_name_H-M   'P 1'
#
loop_
_entity.id
_entity.type
_entity.pdbx_description
1 polymer ?
#
loop_
_entity_poly.entity_id
_entity_poly.type
_entity_poly.pdbx_seq_one_letter_code
_entity_poly.pdbx_strand_id
1 'polypeptide(L)'
;MVLTRSVEPGYAVAASLQAVELLTVATDLRELELEVEVDEADVGQVKEGQDATFTVASYPNKRFPAKLTKVAYGSTTSTDNVITYTAYLDVKNPQLELRPGMTATATINTAKSENALLVPSTALRFKPVVNSDSQKSGVGIMMPPHRSRGTKTAKEVSLAQYQRNQTVYVVDEKGN
;
A
#
# COMPACT_ATOMS: atom_id res chain seq x y z
N MET A 1 15.64 8.18 30.09
CA MET A 1 15.41 9.62 29.91
C MET A 1 13.96 9.92 30.27
N VAL A 2 13.69 11.03 30.99
CA VAL A 2 12.30 11.43 31.34
C VAL A 2 11.66 12.08 30.12
N LEU A 3 10.50 11.58 29.67
CA LEU A 3 9.74 12.12 28.55
C LEU A 3 8.74 13.18 29.03
N THR A 4 7.94 12.83 30.01
CA THR A 4 6.94 13.72 30.58
C THR A 4 6.94 13.66 32.11
N ARG A 5 6.57 14.76 32.71
CA ARG A 5 6.35 14.88 34.16
C ARG A 5 4.93 15.36 34.35
N SER A 6 4.09 14.54 34.99
CA SER A 6 2.65 14.83 35.20
C SER A 6 2.35 15.48 36.54
N VAL A 7 3.35 15.60 37.42
CA VAL A 7 3.18 16.13 38.78
C VAL A 7 4.19 17.21 39.11
N GLU A 8 3.80 18.18 39.94
CA GLU A 8 4.64 19.24 40.49
C GLU A 8 5.11 18.90 41.92
N PRO A 9 6.27 19.45 42.39
CA PRO A 9 6.70 19.31 43.76
C PRO A 9 5.66 19.88 44.72
N GLY A 10 5.26 19.10 45.73
CA GLY A 10 4.22 19.48 46.70
C GLY A 10 2.82 18.98 46.34
N TYR A 11 2.66 18.29 45.21
CA TYR A 11 1.37 17.65 44.87
C TYR A 11 1.07 16.50 45.83
N ALA A 12 -0.08 16.59 46.52
CA ALA A 12 -0.53 15.50 47.38
C ALA A 12 -1.13 14.40 46.51
N VAL A 13 -0.51 13.22 46.43
CA VAL A 13 -1.07 12.04 45.83
C VAL A 13 -2.00 11.38 46.83
N ALA A 14 -3.31 11.60 46.67
CA ALA A 14 -4.29 10.86 47.46
C ALA A 14 -4.17 9.36 47.14
N ALA A 15 -4.22 8.51 48.17
CA ALA A 15 -4.28 7.06 48.00
C ALA A 15 -5.68 6.66 47.47
N SER A 16 -5.96 7.07 46.22
CA SER A 16 -7.11 6.61 45.46
C SER A 16 -6.77 5.27 44.84
N LEU A 17 -7.77 4.42 44.63
CA LEU A 17 -7.63 3.10 43.99
C LEU A 17 -7.11 3.15 42.53
N GLN A 18 -6.89 4.33 41.98
CA GLN A 18 -6.34 4.56 40.66
C GLN A 18 -4.87 4.96 40.76
N ALA A 19 -4.01 4.25 40.07
CA ALA A 19 -2.61 4.60 39.94
C ALA A 19 -2.48 5.92 39.15
N VAL A 20 -1.87 6.92 39.78
CA VAL A 20 -1.58 8.23 39.15
C VAL A 20 -0.24 8.13 38.45
N GLU A 21 -0.20 8.41 37.13
CA GLU A 21 1.04 8.51 36.40
C GLU A 21 1.83 9.74 36.81
N LEU A 22 3.01 9.51 37.37
CA LEU A 22 3.87 10.61 37.89
C LEU A 22 4.85 11.04 36.82
N LEU A 23 5.51 10.09 36.17
CA LEU A 23 6.57 10.30 35.19
C LEU A 23 6.50 9.25 34.11
N THR A 24 6.71 9.64 32.84
CA THR A 24 6.95 8.72 31.75
C THR A 24 8.44 8.69 31.42
N VAL A 25 9.06 7.52 31.46
CA VAL A 25 10.51 7.34 31.26
C VAL A 25 10.74 6.44 30.06
N ALA A 26 11.56 6.90 29.10
CA ALA A 26 12.06 6.05 28.04
C ALA A 26 13.43 5.47 28.42
N THR A 27 13.62 4.20 28.11
CA THR A 27 14.89 3.49 28.33
C THR A 27 15.94 3.98 27.34
N ASP A 28 15.63 3.95 26.05
CA ASP A 28 16.47 4.45 24.97
C ASP A 28 15.60 5.15 23.91
N LEU A 29 16.11 6.24 23.35
CA LEU A 29 15.48 6.99 22.26
C LEU A 29 16.15 6.73 20.90
N ARG A 30 17.19 5.89 20.88
CA ARG A 30 17.88 5.51 19.65
C ARG A 30 17.17 4.40 18.90
N GLU A 31 16.36 3.62 19.60
CA GLU A 31 15.51 2.57 19.09
C GLU A 31 14.07 2.97 19.36
N LEU A 32 13.31 3.20 18.31
CA LEU A 32 11.92 3.61 18.36
C LEU A 32 11.06 2.58 17.63
N GLU A 33 9.84 2.45 18.07
CA GLU A 33 8.82 1.69 17.38
C GLU A 33 7.82 2.67 16.75
N LEU A 34 7.54 2.49 15.47
CA LEU A 34 6.55 3.24 14.74
C LEU A 34 5.30 2.37 14.58
N GLU A 35 4.21 2.84 15.13
CA GLU A 35 2.89 2.23 14.97
C GLU A 35 2.20 2.83 13.74
N VAL A 36 1.79 1.97 12.81
CA VAL A 36 1.12 2.36 11.57
C VAL A 36 -0.21 1.64 11.48
N GLU A 37 -1.26 2.39 11.21
CA GLU A 37 -2.57 1.83 10.93
C GLU A 37 -2.66 1.44 9.44
N VAL A 38 -2.92 0.16 9.19
CA VAL A 38 -3.08 -0.42 7.88
C VAL A 38 -4.53 -0.78 7.65
N ASP A 39 -5.09 -0.37 6.52
CA ASP A 39 -6.46 -0.69 6.13
C ASP A 39 -6.67 -2.20 5.94
N GLU A 40 -7.88 -2.70 6.25
CA GLU A 40 -8.25 -4.10 6.06
C GLU A 40 -8.02 -4.59 4.62
N ALA A 41 -8.22 -3.73 3.63
CA ALA A 41 -8.02 -4.09 2.22
C ALA A 41 -6.55 -4.38 1.88
N ASP A 42 -5.61 -3.76 2.59
CA ASP A 42 -4.17 -3.83 2.30
C ASP A 42 -3.42 -4.79 3.23
N VAL A 43 -3.97 -5.11 4.42
CA VAL A 43 -3.29 -5.93 5.44
C VAL A 43 -2.87 -7.31 4.92
N GLY A 44 -3.63 -7.88 3.98
CA GLY A 44 -3.29 -9.18 3.37
C GLY A 44 -1.98 -9.20 2.57
N GLN A 45 -1.48 -8.04 2.16
CA GLN A 45 -0.22 -7.90 1.41
C GLN A 45 0.96 -7.56 2.33
N VAL A 46 0.69 -7.16 3.57
CA VAL A 46 1.69 -6.74 4.54
C VAL A 46 2.21 -7.95 5.31
N LYS A 47 3.55 -8.16 5.28
CA LYS A 47 4.21 -9.32 5.91
C LYS A 47 5.39 -8.86 6.73
N GLU A 48 5.66 -9.56 7.82
CA GLU A 48 6.83 -9.33 8.67
C GLU A 48 8.13 -9.39 7.85
N GLY A 49 9.06 -8.50 8.18
CA GLY A 49 10.36 -8.39 7.52
C GLY A 49 10.39 -7.52 6.27
N GLN A 50 9.26 -6.99 5.82
CA GLN A 50 9.23 -6.05 4.69
C GLN A 50 9.92 -4.72 5.04
N ASP A 51 10.57 -4.15 4.02
CA ASP A 51 11.17 -2.82 4.13
C ASP A 51 10.11 -1.75 3.94
N ALA A 52 10.16 -0.74 4.79
CA ALA A 52 9.29 0.43 4.72
C ALA A 52 10.11 1.71 4.77
N THR A 53 9.54 2.78 4.28
CA THR A 53 10.06 4.13 4.42
C THR A 53 8.98 5.03 4.96
N PHE A 54 9.35 5.95 5.83
CA PHE A 54 8.39 6.92 6.36
C PHE A 54 8.94 8.33 6.38
N THR A 55 8.04 9.28 6.44
CA THR A 55 8.31 10.71 6.61
C THR A 55 7.54 11.21 7.82
N VAL A 56 8.09 12.15 8.54
CA VAL A 56 7.43 12.82 9.68
C VAL A 56 7.08 14.26 9.32
N ALA A 57 6.01 14.79 9.89
CA ALA A 57 5.56 16.15 9.62
C ALA A 57 6.65 17.21 9.89
N SER A 58 7.54 16.96 10.85
CA SER A 58 8.67 17.84 11.17
C SER A 58 9.78 17.85 10.12
N TYR A 59 9.91 16.76 9.33
CA TYR A 59 10.94 16.60 8.29
C TYR A 59 10.33 16.05 6.99
N PRO A 60 9.53 16.83 6.26
CA PRO A 60 8.77 16.34 5.10
C PRO A 60 9.64 15.88 3.92
N ASN A 61 10.86 16.42 3.82
CA ASN A 61 11.82 16.10 2.76
C ASN A 61 12.79 14.97 3.12
N LYS A 62 12.74 14.46 4.35
CA LYS A 62 13.63 13.40 4.83
C LYS A 62 12.87 12.09 4.95
N ARG A 63 13.35 11.06 4.26
CA ARG A 63 12.82 9.70 4.35
C ARG A 63 13.65 8.90 5.33
N PHE A 64 13.00 8.26 6.25
CA PHE A 64 13.61 7.40 7.24
C PHE A 64 13.32 5.94 6.89
N PRO A 65 14.33 5.06 6.90
CA PRO A 65 14.11 3.64 6.70
C PRO A 65 13.51 3.02 7.97
N ALA A 66 12.62 2.07 7.77
CA ALA A 66 12.03 1.27 8.82
C ALA A 66 11.88 -0.17 8.34
N LYS A 67 11.76 -1.10 9.27
CA LYS A 67 11.51 -2.50 8.97
C LYS A 67 10.30 -2.98 9.72
N LEU A 68 9.40 -3.66 9.01
CA LEU A 68 8.20 -4.23 9.61
C LEU A 68 8.55 -5.41 10.50
N THR A 69 8.22 -5.31 11.77
CA THR A 69 8.53 -6.33 12.78
C THR A 69 7.34 -7.24 12.99
N LYS A 70 6.14 -6.66 13.11
CA LYS A 70 4.93 -7.40 13.46
C LYS A 70 3.70 -6.68 12.93
N VAL A 71 2.67 -7.47 12.60
CA VAL A 71 1.31 -6.98 12.36
C VAL A 71 0.40 -7.56 13.42
N ALA A 72 -0.37 -6.71 14.08
CA ALA A 72 -1.34 -7.17 15.09
C ALA A 72 -2.47 -7.96 14.42
N TYR A 73 -2.87 -9.05 15.05
CA TYR A 73 -4.04 -9.83 14.60
C TYR A 73 -5.37 -9.20 15.01
N GLY A 74 -5.35 -8.37 16.04
CA GLY A 74 -6.55 -7.64 16.48
C GLY A 74 -6.76 -6.39 15.64
N SER A 75 -7.98 -6.21 15.16
CA SER A 75 -8.38 -4.99 14.47
C SER A 75 -8.72 -3.88 15.48
N THR A 76 -8.46 -2.66 15.10
CA THR A 76 -8.92 -1.45 15.77
C THR A 76 -10.00 -0.81 14.92
N THR A 77 -11.10 -0.40 15.52
CA THR A 77 -12.16 0.33 14.82
C THR A 77 -12.02 1.80 15.17
N SER A 78 -11.80 2.64 14.16
CA SER A 78 -11.79 4.08 14.30
C SER A 78 -13.19 4.64 14.58
N THR A 79 -13.25 5.88 15.03
CA THR A 79 -14.52 6.60 15.30
C THR A 79 -15.42 6.68 14.06
N ASP A 80 -14.82 6.60 12.86
CA ASP A 80 -15.51 6.64 11.56
C ASP A 80 -15.91 5.23 11.05
N ASN A 81 -15.88 4.21 11.91
CA ASN A 81 -16.16 2.80 11.59
C ASN A 81 -15.20 2.21 10.54
N VAL A 82 -14.00 2.75 10.40
CA VAL A 82 -12.96 2.17 9.56
C VAL A 82 -12.22 1.11 10.37
N ILE A 83 -12.10 -0.10 9.80
CA ILE A 83 -11.36 -1.21 10.41
C ILE A 83 -9.91 -1.13 9.97
N THR A 84 -9.01 -1.01 10.93
CA THR A 84 -7.56 -0.95 10.69
C THR A 84 -6.84 -2.00 11.52
N TYR A 85 -5.64 -2.38 11.09
CA TYR A 85 -4.73 -3.27 11.79
C TYR A 85 -3.44 -2.54 12.11
N THR A 86 -2.98 -2.65 13.34
CA THR A 86 -1.74 -1.98 13.75
C THR A 86 -0.52 -2.78 13.29
N ALA A 87 0.34 -2.14 12.52
CA ALA A 87 1.63 -2.66 12.12
C ALA A 87 2.73 -1.95 12.91
N TYR A 88 3.67 -2.71 13.44
CA TYR A 88 4.81 -2.24 14.23
C TYR A 88 6.07 -2.28 13.39
N LEU A 89 6.74 -1.14 13.28
CA LEU A 89 7.96 -0.99 12.50
C LEU A 89 9.11 -0.56 13.41
N ASP A 90 10.22 -1.27 13.31
CA ASP A 90 11.46 -0.92 14.00
C ASP A 90 12.16 0.24 13.28
N VAL A 91 12.52 1.26 14.02
CA VAL A 91 13.10 2.51 13.55
C VAL A 91 14.37 2.84 14.32
N LYS A 92 15.48 2.97 13.61
CA LYS A 92 16.75 3.42 14.17
C LYS A 92 16.84 4.94 14.16
N ASN A 93 17.11 5.53 15.32
CA ASN A 93 17.21 6.97 15.53
C ASN A 93 18.57 7.37 16.14
N PRO A 94 19.70 7.13 15.45
CA PRO A 94 21.04 7.38 16.02
C PRO A 94 21.31 8.85 16.31
N GLN A 95 20.68 9.76 15.58
CA GLN A 95 20.87 11.21 15.70
C GLN A 95 19.87 11.87 16.65
N LEU A 96 18.94 11.09 17.24
CA LEU A 96 17.90 11.60 18.14
C LEU A 96 17.00 12.69 17.52
N GLU A 97 16.83 12.65 16.20
CA GLU A 97 15.98 13.59 15.45
C GLU A 97 14.49 13.28 15.64
N LEU A 98 14.18 11.99 15.75
CA LEU A 98 12.82 11.52 15.97
C LEU A 98 12.50 11.54 17.48
N ARG A 99 11.27 11.91 17.79
CA ARG A 99 10.77 11.95 19.16
C ARG A 99 9.49 11.15 19.28
N PRO A 100 9.26 10.48 20.42
CA PRO A 100 7.97 9.87 20.69
C PRO A 100 6.81 10.88 20.56
N GLY A 101 5.69 10.44 20.02
CA GLY A 101 4.52 11.28 19.78
C GLY A 101 4.52 12.05 18.45
N MET A 102 5.55 11.89 17.60
CA MET A 102 5.52 12.45 16.24
C MET A 102 4.59 11.65 15.34
N THR A 103 3.82 12.36 14.50
CA THR A 103 3.00 11.74 13.46
C THR A 103 3.84 11.48 12.22
N ALA A 104 3.69 10.28 11.65
CA ALA A 104 4.43 9.84 10.47
C ALA A 104 3.50 9.28 9.40
N THR A 105 3.93 9.39 8.15
CA THR A 105 3.32 8.70 7.02
C THR A 105 4.29 7.67 6.49
N ALA A 106 3.90 6.40 6.53
CA ALA A 106 4.73 5.29 6.10
C ALA A 106 4.30 4.74 4.74
N THR A 107 5.28 4.29 3.98
CA THR A 107 5.09 3.54 2.74
C THR A 107 5.76 2.18 2.89
N ILE A 108 4.98 1.11 2.86
CA ILE A 108 5.44 -0.27 3.00
C ILE A 108 5.61 -0.87 1.60
N ASN A 109 6.76 -1.46 1.31
CA ASN A 109 7.03 -2.11 0.05
C ASN A 109 6.53 -3.56 0.12
N THR A 110 5.34 -3.82 -0.44
CA THR A 110 4.71 -5.15 -0.40
C THR A 110 5.23 -6.10 -1.46
N ALA A 111 5.75 -5.57 -2.57
CA ALA A 111 6.28 -6.37 -3.67
C ALA A 111 7.60 -5.81 -4.17
N LYS A 112 8.61 -6.67 -4.31
CA LYS A 112 9.90 -6.36 -4.91
C LYS A 112 10.18 -7.40 -5.99
N SER A 113 10.44 -6.94 -7.20
CA SER A 113 10.86 -7.81 -8.29
C SER A 113 12.34 -7.56 -8.57
N GLU A 114 13.16 -8.59 -8.39
CA GLU A 114 14.58 -8.54 -8.73
C GLU A 114 14.78 -9.06 -10.16
N ASN A 115 15.70 -8.45 -10.90
CA ASN A 115 15.99 -8.78 -12.30
C ASN A 115 14.79 -8.66 -13.25
N ALA A 116 13.87 -7.73 -12.98
CA ALA A 116 12.75 -7.45 -13.87
C ALA A 116 13.21 -6.74 -15.15
N LEU A 117 12.76 -7.24 -16.29
CA LEU A 117 12.94 -6.56 -17.57
C LEU A 117 12.06 -5.31 -17.60
N LEU A 118 12.70 -4.14 -17.65
CA LEU A 118 11.97 -2.87 -17.68
C LEU A 118 11.52 -2.57 -19.11
N VAL A 119 10.24 -2.34 -19.27
CA VAL A 119 9.64 -1.94 -20.54
C VAL A 119 9.10 -0.52 -20.41
N PRO A 120 9.44 0.40 -21.33
CA PRO A 120 8.91 1.76 -21.29
C PRO A 120 7.39 1.76 -21.45
N SER A 121 6.70 2.64 -20.74
CA SER A 121 5.23 2.70 -20.74
C SER A 121 4.62 2.98 -22.13
N THR A 122 5.40 3.56 -23.04
CA THR A 122 5.00 3.77 -24.44
C THR A 122 4.85 2.45 -25.21
N ALA A 123 5.69 1.44 -24.91
CA ALA A 123 5.60 0.12 -25.55
C ALA A 123 4.31 -0.62 -25.18
N LEU A 124 3.74 -0.35 -24.01
CA LEU A 124 2.46 -0.95 -23.58
C LEU A 124 1.25 -0.35 -24.31
N ARG A 125 1.41 0.80 -24.92
CA ARG A 125 0.34 1.48 -25.68
C ARG A 125 0.46 1.26 -27.18
N PHE A 126 1.55 0.64 -27.64
CA PHE A 126 1.78 0.38 -29.06
C PHE A 126 0.82 -0.70 -29.54
N LYS A 127 0.06 -0.39 -30.59
CA LYS A 127 -0.76 -1.34 -31.33
C LYS A 127 -0.25 -1.39 -32.77
N PRO A 128 0.34 -2.50 -33.22
CA PRO A 128 0.75 -2.61 -34.61
C PRO A 128 -0.47 -2.49 -35.52
N VAL A 129 -0.36 -1.67 -36.57
CA VAL A 129 -1.36 -1.61 -37.63
C VAL A 129 -1.15 -2.86 -38.48
N VAL A 130 -1.90 -3.90 -38.24
CA VAL A 130 -1.92 -5.07 -39.13
C VAL A 130 -2.78 -4.70 -40.33
N ASN A 131 -2.15 -4.35 -41.44
CA ASN A 131 -2.85 -4.23 -42.70
C ASN A 131 -3.30 -5.65 -43.10
N SER A 132 -4.50 -6.00 -42.71
CA SER A 132 -5.16 -7.22 -43.23
C SER A 132 -5.70 -6.95 -44.64
N ASP A 133 -4.81 -6.87 -45.62
CA ASP A 133 -5.15 -7.05 -47.02
C ASP A 133 -5.48 -8.52 -47.25
N SER A 134 -6.63 -8.94 -46.79
CA SER A 134 -7.31 -10.14 -47.28
C SER A 134 -8.60 -9.71 -47.93
N GLN A 135 -8.42 -9.29 -49.17
CA GLN A 135 -9.45 -9.21 -50.17
C GLN A 135 -10.17 -10.58 -50.30
N LYS A 136 -11.26 -10.75 -49.55
CA LYS A 136 -12.28 -11.76 -49.86
C LYS A 136 -13.34 -11.11 -50.70
N SER A 137 -13.09 -11.19 -52.01
CA SER A 137 -14.13 -11.13 -53.05
C SER A 137 -15.16 -12.24 -52.77
N GLY A 138 -16.25 -11.92 -52.13
CA GLY A 138 -17.40 -12.79 -51.89
C GLY A 138 -18.60 -12.18 -52.59
N VAL A 139 -18.99 -12.86 -53.66
CA VAL A 139 -20.19 -12.60 -54.47
C VAL A 139 -21.41 -12.52 -53.55
N GLY A 140 -22.14 -11.41 -53.66
CA GLY A 140 -23.35 -11.14 -52.87
C GLY A 140 -24.52 -12.02 -53.29
N ILE A 141 -25.08 -12.72 -52.31
CA ILE A 141 -26.44 -13.25 -52.38
C ILE A 141 -27.27 -12.42 -51.43
N MET A 142 -28.19 -11.69 -52.02
CA MET A 142 -29.16 -10.82 -51.38
C MET A 142 -30.14 -11.67 -50.57
N MET A 143 -30.08 -11.59 -49.22
CA MET A 143 -31.13 -12.14 -48.34
C MET A 143 -31.72 -11.00 -47.49
N PRO A 144 -33.07 -10.95 -47.34
CA PRO A 144 -33.73 -9.88 -46.62
C PRO A 144 -33.48 -9.95 -45.11
N PRO A 145 -33.51 -8.83 -44.39
CA PRO A 145 -33.15 -8.77 -42.95
C PRO A 145 -34.27 -9.36 -42.09
N HIS A 146 -34.00 -10.47 -41.44
CA HIS A 146 -34.80 -10.95 -40.34
C HIS A 146 -34.45 -10.10 -39.07
N ARG A 147 -35.41 -9.35 -38.58
CA ARG A 147 -35.37 -8.71 -37.26
C ARG A 147 -35.43 -9.79 -36.19
N SER A 148 -34.31 -10.20 -35.70
CA SER A 148 -34.16 -10.95 -34.45
C SER A 148 -34.14 -9.97 -33.27
N ARG A 149 -35.24 -9.99 -32.53
CA ARG A 149 -35.40 -9.25 -31.25
C ARG A 149 -34.70 -10.11 -30.18
N GLY A 150 -33.38 -10.00 -30.10
CA GLY A 150 -32.58 -10.67 -29.08
C GLY A 150 -32.66 -9.93 -27.76
N THR A 151 -33.36 -10.51 -26.79
CA THR A 151 -33.27 -10.20 -25.36
C THR A 151 -31.84 -10.24 -24.91
N LYS A 152 -31.30 -9.09 -24.49
CA LYS A 152 -29.99 -9.02 -23.84
C LYS A 152 -30.13 -9.60 -22.44
N THR A 153 -29.82 -10.88 -22.29
CA THR A 153 -29.55 -11.48 -21.00
C THR A 153 -28.27 -10.83 -20.46
N ALA A 154 -28.37 -10.20 -19.32
CA ALA A 154 -27.22 -9.66 -18.60
C ALA A 154 -26.31 -10.85 -18.25
N LYS A 155 -25.17 -10.93 -18.93
CA LYS A 155 -24.13 -11.89 -18.63
C LYS A 155 -23.51 -11.44 -17.31
N GLU A 156 -23.66 -12.25 -16.27
CA GLU A 156 -22.95 -12.10 -14.99
C GLU A 156 -21.47 -11.89 -15.28
N VAL A 157 -20.98 -10.70 -14.98
CA VAL A 157 -19.55 -10.41 -15.00
C VAL A 157 -19.00 -11.05 -13.74
N SER A 158 -18.47 -12.25 -13.88
CA SER A 158 -17.67 -12.88 -12.84
C SER A 158 -16.46 -11.97 -12.56
N LEU A 159 -16.34 -11.49 -11.33
CA LEU A 159 -15.22 -10.72 -10.79
C LEU A 159 -13.93 -11.55 -10.66
N ALA A 160 -13.72 -12.51 -11.54
CA ALA A 160 -12.50 -13.30 -11.60
C ALA A 160 -11.50 -12.66 -12.56
N GLN A 161 -10.43 -12.15 -11.98
CA GLN A 161 -9.13 -11.89 -12.60
C GLN A 161 -9.08 -10.76 -13.63
N TYR A 162 -9.02 -9.52 -13.16
CA TYR A 162 -8.32 -8.46 -13.88
C TYR A 162 -6.79 -8.59 -13.73
N GLN A 163 -6.23 -9.72 -14.11
CA GLN A 163 -4.85 -9.75 -14.58
C GLN A 163 -4.88 -9.15 -15.98
N ARG A 164 -4.63 -7.86 -16.08
CA ARG A 164 -4.41 -7.21 -17.38
C ARG A 164 -3.06 -7.70 -17.91
N ASN A 165 -3.09 -8.82 -18.61
CA ASN A 165 -1.97 -9.24 -19.44
C ASN A 165 -1.82 -8.20 -20.55
N GLN A 166 -0.81 -7.36 -20.46
CA GLN A 166 -0.48 -6.42 -21.50
C GLN A 166 0.52 -7.09 -22.43
N THR A 167 0.19 -7.09 -23.73
CA THR A 167 1.06 -7.66 -24.77
C THR A 167 2.09 -6.61 -25.19
N VAL A 168 3.36 -7.01 -25.19
CA VAL A 168 4.47 -6.18 -25.66
C VAL A 168 4.99 -6.81 -26.96
N TYR A 169 5.17 -5.99 -27.98
CA TYR A 169 5.73 -6.40 -29.26
C TYR A 169 7.23 -6.11 -29.28
N VAL A 170 8.02 -7.11 -29.64
CA VAL A 170 9.48 -7.00 -29.79
C VAL A 170 9.80 -7.09 -31.26
N VAL A 171 10.63 -6.17 -31.77
CA VAL A 171 11.12 -6.22 -33.15
C VAL A 171 12.20 -7.30 -33.22
N ASP A 172 11.99 -8.29 -34.07
CA ASP A 172 12.99 -9.34 -34.31
C ASP A 172 14.17 -8.79 -35.12
N GLU A 173 15.35 -9.42 -35.05
CA GLU A 173 16.56 -8.99 -35.79
C GLU A 173 16.36 -8.86 -37.30
N LYS A 174 15.26 -9.40 -37.85
CA LYS A 174 14.88 -9.33 -39.26
C LYS A 174 13.94 -8.15 -39.58
N GLY A 175 13.61 -7.28 -38.61
CA GLY A 175 12.83 -6.07 -38.85
C GLY A 175 11.34 -6.30 -39.17
N ASN A 176 10.79 -7.48 -38.84
CA ASN A 176 9.36 -7.78 -38.95
C ASN A 176 8.64 -7.65 -37.60
#